data_385aa11d8c9217c27c9080088d77239f
#
_entry.id   385aa11d8c9217c27c9080088d77239f
#
_cell.length_a   1.000
_cell.length_b   1.000
_cell.length_c   1.000
_cell.angle_alpha   90.00
_cell.angle_beta   90.00
_cell.angle_gamma   90.00
#
_symmetry.space_group_name_H-M   'P 1'
#
loop_
_entity.id
_entity.type
_entity.pdbx_description
1 polymer ?
#
loop_
_entity_poly.entity_id
_entity_poly.type
_entity_poly.pdbx_seq_one_letter_code
_entity_poly.pdbx_strand_id
1 'polypeptide(L)'
;MITNEDIAYIAGLFDGEGSIYFARRKEKKKKHNGKGYRYSMSQRISMEITMTDEHVIRWVHEILAVGTVVRKPRKGLRKDGTKYLMQYKWRCTFRDAYQVCKLIWPWSKTKLHK
;
A
#
# COMPACT_ATOMS: atom_id res chain seq x y z
N MET A 1 -0.78 14.46 15.99
CA MET A 1 0.68 14.27 15.76
C MET A 1 1.01 12.78 15.85
N ILE A 2 1.78 12.26 14.90
CA ILE A 2 2.17 10.85 14.90
C ILE A 2 3.25 10.60 15.97
N THR A 3 3.09 9.53 16.75
CA THR A 3 4.04 9.17 17.81
C THR A 3 4.94 8.03 17.35
N ASN A 4 6.04 7.81 18.06
CA ASN A 4 6.93 6.67 17.78
C ASN A 4 6.20 5.35 17.97
N GLU A 5 5.30 5.27 18.96
CA GLU A 5 4.48 4.07 19.18
C GLU A 5 3.57 3.80 17.99
N ASP A 6 2.96 4.84 17.41
CA ASP A 6 2.13 4.72 16.22
C ASP A 6 2.94 4.20 15.04
N ILE A 7 4.13 4.78 14.83
CA ILE A 7 5.03 4.36 13.74
C ILE A 7 5.44 2.90 13.92
N ALA A 8 5.82 2.51 15.14
CA ALA A 8 6.24 1.14 15.43
C ALA A 8 5.10 0.16 15.21
N TYR A 9 3.87 0.52 15.62
CA TYR A 9 2.70 -0.33 15.42
C TYR A 9 2.44 -0.53 13.91
N ILE A 10 2.47 0.56 13.15
CA ILE A 10 2.23 0.48 11.70
C ILE A 10 3.31 -0.35 11.01
N ALA A 11 4.58 -0.20 11.41
CA ALA A 11 5.67 -0.99 10.87
C ALA A 11 5.47 -2.49 11.14
N GLY A 12 5.09 -2.85 12.36
CA GLY A 12 4.79 -4.24 12.71
C GLY A 12 3.58 -4.77 11.96
N LEU A 13 2.54 -3.97 11.82
CA LEU A 13 1.36 -4.33 11.05
C LEU A 13 1.72 -4.56 9.59
N PHE A 14 2.53 -3.70 9.00
CA PHE A 14 3.01 -3.85 7.63
C PHE A 14 3.85 -5.12 7.47
N ASP A 15 4.75 -5.41 8.42
CA ASP A 15 5.55 -6.63 8.39
C ASP A 15 4.68 -7.89 8.42
N GLY A 16 3.55 -7.86 9.14
CA GLY A 16 2.66 -9.00 9.24
C GLY A 16 1.65 -9.10 8.10
N GLU A 17 1.00 -8.00 7.77
CA GLU A 17 -0.17 -7.99 6.88
C GLU A 17 0.04 -7.19 5.61
N GLY A 18 1.14 -6.48 5.47
CA GLY A 18 1.36 -5.59 4.36
C GLY A 18 2.01 -6.25 3.15
N SER A 19 1.96 -5.54 2.04
CA SER A 19 2.66 -5.91 0.81
C SER A 19 3.27 -4.68 0.19
N ILE A 20 4.44 -4.84 -0.39
CA ILE A 20 5.10 -3.79 -1.15
C ILE A 20 5.37 -4.31 -2.55
N TYR A 21 5.03 -3.50 -3.53
CA TYR A 21 5.24 -3.82 -4.93
C TYR A 21 6.15 -2.79 -5.55
N PHE A 22 7.13 -3.25 -6.30
CA PHE A 22 8.04 -2.40 -7.02
C PHE A 22 8.09 -2.90 -8.46
N ALA A 23 7.66 -2.04 -9.39
CA ALA A 23 7.58 -2.41 -10.80
C ALA A 23 8.19 -1.33 -11.67
N ARG A 24 8.80 -1.76 -12.77
CA ARG A 24 9.22 -0.88 -13.84
C ARG A 24 8.20 -1.01 -14.97
N ARG A 25 7.74 0.12 -15.46
CA ARG A 25 6.82 0.15 -16.60
C ARG A 25 7.40 0.98 -17.73
N LYS A 26 7.26 0.46 -18.94
CA LYS A 26 7.56 1.21 -20.15
C LYS A 26 6.34 2.09 -20.45
N GLU A 27 6.52 3.40 -20.41
CA GLU A 27 5.46 4.34 -20.67
C GLU A 27 5.60 4.92 -22.06
N LYS A 28 4.47 5.01 -22.78
CA LYS A 28 4.40 5.63 -24.09
C LYS A 28 4.03 7.10 -23.91
N LYS A 29 4.95 7.99 -24.29
CA LYS A 29 4.72 9.42 -24.16
C LYS A 29 4.76 10.09 -25.53
N LYS A 30 3.87 11.07 -25.73
CA LYS A 30 3.85 11.85 -26.95
C LYS A 30 5.16 12.63 -27.10
N LYS A 31 5.76 12.58 -28.29
CA LYS A 31 7.00 13.32 -28.55
C LYS A 31 6.77 14.82 -28.43
N HIS A 32 7.81 15.54 -28.03
CA HIS A 32 7.76 16.98 -27.79
C HIS A 32 7.30 17.76 -29.03
N ASN A 33 7.69 17.30 -30.23
CA ASN A 33 7.31 17.95 -31.51
C ASN A 33 5.91 17.53 -32.00
N GLY A 34 5.16 16.77 -31.24
CA GLY A 34 3.82 16.33 -31.63
C GLY A 34 3.77 15.21 -32.63
N LYS A 35 4.92 14.72 -33.09
CA LYS A 35 5.00 13.66 -34.13
C LYS A 35 5.37 12.33 -33.46
N GLY A 36 4.39 11.42 -33.33
CA GLY A 36 4.60 10.09 -32.79
C GLY A 36 4.77 10.08 -31.28
N TYR A 37 5.39 9.02 -30.78
CA TYR A 37 5.53 8.76 -29.34
C TYR A 37 6.93 8.30 -29.02
N ARG A 38 7.36 8.64 -27.81
CA ARG A 38 8.59 8.09 -27.22
C ARG A 38 8.23 7.20 -26.05
N TYR A 39 9.12 6.26 -25.73
CA TYR A 39 8.97 5.40 -24.60
C TYR A 39 9.93 5.82 -23.49
N SER A 40 9.49 5.76 -22.25
CA SER A 40 10.35 5.94 -21.10
C SER A 40 10.05 4.85 -20.08
N MET A 41 11.08 4.47 -19.32
CA MET A 41 10.91 3.54 -18.22
C MET A 41 10.52 4.34 -16.99
N SER A 42 9.46 3.93 -16.32
CA SER A 42 9.09 4.49 -15.03
C SER A 42 9.13 3.40 -13.97
N GLN A 43 9.55 3.79 -12.78
CA GLN A 43 9.52 2.91 -11.62
C GLN A 43 8.29 3.24 -10.80
N ARG A 44 7.54 2.21 -10.43
CA ARG A 44 6.34 2.37 -9.61
C ARG A 44 6.51 1.58 -8.32
N ILE A 45 6.25 2.26 -7.22
CA ILE A 45 6.22 1.64 -5.91
C ILE A 45 4.81 1.79 -5.35
N SER A 46 4.30 0.73 -4.77
CA SER A 46 3.03 0.77 -4.06
C SER A 46 3.12 -0.07 -2.81
N MET A 47 2.39 0.36 -1.79
CA MET A 47 2.28 -0.35 -0.52
C MET A 47 0.81 -0.54 -0.20
N GLU A 48 0.49 -1.68 0.42
CA GLU A 48 -0.88 -1.90 0.87
C GLU A 48 -0.92 -2.74 2.13
N ILE A 49 -1.97 -2.53 2.92
CA ILE A 49 -2.30 -3.35 4.07
C ILE A 49 -3.78 -3.74 3.92
N THR A 50 -4.07 -5.03 3.94
CA THR A 50 -5.43 -5.55 3.80
C THR A 50 -5.79 -6.36 5.04
N MET A 51 -6.91 -6.03 5.65
CA MET A 51 -7.39 -6.70 6.86
C MET A 51 -8.91 -6.73 6.88
N THR A 52 -9.47 -7.59 7.71
CA THR A 52 -10.91 -7.57 8.00
C THR A 52 -11.28 -6.53 9.05
N ASP A 53 -10.30 -5.99 9.78
CA ASP A 53 -10.53 -5.00 10.82
C ASP A 53 -10.55 -3.59 10.22
N GLU A 54 -11.77 -3.10 9.97
CA GLU A 54 -11.98 -1.77 9.39
C GLU A 54 -11.39 -0.66 10.26
N HIS A 55 -11.55 -0.77 11.56
CA HIS A 55 -11.11 0.26 12.50
C HIS A 55 -9.60 0.49 12.39
N VAL A 56 -8.83 -0.59 12.35
CA VAL A 56 -7.36 -0.51 12.24
C VAL A 56 -6.94 0.09 10.90
N ILE A 57 -7.55 -0.33 9.81
CA ILE A 57 -7.22 0.18 8.48
C ILE A 57 -7.54 1.69 8.38
N ARG A 58 -8.67 2.12 8.89
CA ARG A 58 -9.01 3.55 8.89
C ARG A 58 -8.10 4.37 9.79
N TRP A 59 -7.70 3.78 10.92
CA TRP A 59 -6.73 4.41 11.82
C TRP A 59 -5.37 4.62 11.12
N VAL A 60 -4.89 3.60 10.39
CA VAL A 60 -3.64 3.72 9.61
C VAL A 60 -3.73 4.89 8.63
N HIS A 61 -4.83 4.98 7.90
CA HIS A 61 -5.04 6.08 6.94
C HIS A 61 -5.07 7.44 7.64
N GLU A 62 -5.73 7.53 8.78
CA GLU A 62 -5.81 8.77 9.55
C GLU A 62 -4.44 9.21 10.05
N ILE A 63 -3.67 8.29 10.62
CA ILE A 63 -2.34 8.60 11.18
C ILE A 63 -1.35 8.98 10.09
N LEU A 64 -1.30 8.22 8.99
CA LEU A 64 -0.36 8.48 7.90
C LEU A 64 -0.79 9.64 7.02
N ALA A 65 -2.09 9.92 6.96
CA ALA A 65 -2.70 11.00 6.18
C ALA A 65 -2.41 10.93 4.68
N VAL A 66 -2.02 9.76 4.17
CA VAL A 66 -1.77 9.52 2.74
C VAL A 66 -2.42 8.20 2.34
N GLY A 67 -2.63 8.03 1.04
CA GLY A 67 -3.22 6.82 0.51
C GLY A 67 -4.73 6.85 0.50
N THR A 68 -5.33 5.71 0.23
CA THR A 68 -6.79 5.55 0.17
C THR A 68 -7.19 4.27 0.89
N VAL A 69 -8.43 4.24 1.35
CA VAL A 69 -9.04 3.04 1.94
C VAL A 69 -10.17 2.61 1.04
N VAL A 70 -10.16 1.34 0.65
CA VAL A 70 -11.22 0.76 -0.18
C VAL A 70 -11.75 -0.50 0.49
N ARG A 71 -13.03 -0.78 0.25
CA ARG A 71 -13.65 -2.03 0.64
C ARG A 71 -13.33 -3.09 -0.41
N LYS A 72 -13.00 -4.29 0.05
CA LYS A 72 -12.71 -5.40 -0.83
C LYS A 72 -13.57 -6.59 -0.43
N PRO A 73 -14.80 -6.70 -0.97
CA PRO A 73 -15.64 -7.84 -0.66
C PRO A 73 -15.03 -9.11 -1.25
N ARG A 74 -15.07 -10.20 -0.49
CA ARG A 74 -14.65 -11.51 -0.97
C ARG A 74 -15.89 -12.30 -1.37
N LYS A 75 -15.88 -12.79 -2.61
CA LYS A 75 -16.96 -13.62 -3.13
C LYS A 75 -16.75 -15.08 -2.70
N GLY A 76 -17.86 -15.81 -2.58
CA GLY A 76 -17.83 -17.22 -2.24
C GLY A 76 -18.04 -17.47 -0.76
N LEU A 77 -17.94 -18.74 -0.40
CA LEU A 77 -18.16 -19.22 0.96
C LEU A 77 -16.90 -19.87 1.49
N ARG A 78 -16.72 -19.80 2.80
CA ARG A 78 -15.68 -20.57 3.48
C ARG A 78 -16.02 -22.06 3.40
N LYS A 79 -15.03 -22.90 3.72
CA LYS A 79 -15.22 -24.35 3.74
C LYS A 79 -16.33 -24.80 4.67
N ASP A 80 -16.61 -24.05 5.73
CA ASP A 80 -17.70 -24.33 6.68
C ASP A 80 -19.07 -23.79 6.23
N GLY A 81 -19.16 -23.20 5.02
CA GLY A 81 -20.39 -22.67 4.48
C GLY A 81 -20.73 -21.23 4.85
N THR A 82 -19.92 -20.59 5.69
CA THR A 82 -20.14 -19.20 6.06
C THR A 82 -19.54 -18.25 5.03
N LYS A 83 -20.07 -17.00 4.96
CA LYS A 83 -19.54 -15.98 4.06
C LYS A 83 -18.21 -15.44 4.58
N TYR A 84 -17.32 -15.11 3.66
CA TYR A 84 -16.10 -14.38 4.02
C TYR A 84 -16.43 -12.99 4.55
N LEU A 85 -15.62 -12.54 5.51
CA LEU A 85 -15.76 -11.18 6.04
C LEU A 85 -15.30 -10.17 4.99
N MET A 86 -15.93 -8.97 5.03
CA MET A 86 -15.50 -7.85 4.21
C MET A 86 -14.06 -7.51 4.56
N GLN A 87 -13.23 -7.32 3.55
CA GLN A 87 -11.85 -6.86 3.73
C GLN A 87 -11.77 -5.36 3.44
N TYR A 88 -10.84 -4.71 4.11
CA TYR A 88 -10.54 -3.30 3.93
C TYR A 88 -9.07 -3.18 3.57
N LYS A 89 -8.77 -2.35 2.58
CA LYS A 89 -7.42 -2.18 2.09
C LYS A 89 -7.02 -0.72 2.12
N TRP A 90 -5.94 -0.42 2.85
CA TRP A 90 -5.23 0.84 2.72
C TRP A 90 -4.14 0.67 1.68
N ARG A 91 -4.01 1.64 0.78
CA ARG A 91 -3.01 1.58 -0.29
C ARG A 91 -2.47 2.97 -0.55
N CYS A 92 -1.16 3.06 -0.77
CA CYS A 92 -0.55 4.29 -1.28
C CYS A 92 0.47 3.94 -2.36
N THR A 93 0.79 4.92 -3.19
CA THR A 93 1.65 4.72 -4.36
C THR A 93 2.64 5.88 -4.50
N PHE A 94 3.68 5.66 -5.31
CA PHE A 94 4.66 6.68 -5.70
C PHE A 94 5.32 7.37 -4.50
N ARG A 95 5.30 8.72 -4.48
CA ARG A 95 5.93 9.49 -3.41
C ARG A 95 5.40 9.17 -2.03
N ASP A 96 4.09 8.97 -1.93
CA ASP A 96 3.47 8.64 -0.65
C ASP A 96 4.00 7.32 -0.12
N ALA A 97 4.10 6.29 -0.98
CA ALA A 97 4.66 4.99 -0.60
C ALA A 97 6.13 5.14 -0.18
N TYR A 98 6.90 5.93 -0.91
CA TYR A 98 8.29 6.18 -0.57
C TYR A 98 8.43 6.85 0.80
N GLN A 99 7.59 7.86 1.08
CA GLN A 99 7.61 8.56 2.35
C GLN A 99 7.23 7.64 3.51
N VAL A 100 6.21 6.79 3.32
CA VAL A 100 5.82 5.82 4.34
C VAL A 100 6.94 4.81 4.57
N CYS A 101 7.58 4.31 3.51
CA CYS A 101 8.72 3.41 3.65
C CYS A 101 9.83 4.04 4.51
N LYS A 102 10.17 5.29 4.25
CA LYS A 102 11.19 6.00 5.05
C LYS A 102 10.78 6.13 6.50
N LEU A 103 9.50 6.40 6.75
CA LEU A 103 8.98 6.58 8.10
C LEU A 103 9.07 5.31 8.92
N ILE A 104 8.66 4.18 8.34
CA ILE A 104 8.60 2.89 9.07
C ILE A 104 9.88 2.06 8.95
N TRP A 105 10.81 2.45 8.10
CA TRP A 105 12.05 1.69 7.84
C TRP A 105 12.80 1.29 9.12
N PRO A 106 13.04 2.23 10.07
CA PRO A 106 13.79 1.86 11.27
C PRO A 106 13.08 0.84 12.16
N TRP A 107 11.77 0.70 12.02
CA TRP A 107 10.93 -0.14 12.87
C TRP A 107 10.54 -1.47 12.19
N SER A 108 10.69 -1.55 10.86
CA SER A 108 10.39 -2.77 10.12
C SER A 108 11.47 -3.81 10.35
N LYS A 109 11.08 -5.07 10.49
CA LYS A 109 12.01 -6.17 10.72
C LYS A 109 12.12 -7.10 9.52
N THR A 110 11.12 -7.15 8.65
CA THR A 110 11.08 -8.13 7.57
C THR A 110 10.84 -7.51 6.19
N LYS A 111 9.68 -6.93 5.97
CA LYS A 111 9.20 -6.57 4.60
C LYS A 111 10.10 -5.60 3.87
N LEU A 112 10.58 -4.56 4.56
CA LEU A 112 11.40 -3.52 3.93
C LEU A 112 12.87 -3.90 3.82
N HIS A 113 13.29 -5.02 4.42
CA HIS A 113 14.68 -5.46 4.43
C HIS A 113 14.91 -6.71 3.59
N LYS A 114 13.96 -7.04 2.74
CA LYS A 114 14.08 -8.15 1.78
C LYS A 114 14.43 -7.65 0.40
#